data_24704f9af8672aacbde75fbd5a083c42
#
_entry.id   24704f9af8672aacbde75fbd5a083c42
#
_cell.length_a   1.000
_cell.length_b   1.000
_cell.length_c   1.000
_cell.angle_alpha   90.00
_cell.angle_beta   90.00
_cell.angle_gamma   90.00
#
_symmetry.space_group_name_H-M   'P 1'
#
loop_
_entity.id
_entity.type
_entity.pdbx_description
1 polymer ?
#
loop_
_entity_poly.entity_id
_entity_poly.type
_entity_poly.pdbx_seq_one_letter_code
_entity_poly.pdbx_strand_id
1 'polypeptide(L)'
;MPLGLEDYRIPSSALSASSSWNNAHGPDRARINLPNGHGRAGAWVARGRNAHQWLQVELCRPAKITGVATQGRHDAHQWVTTYTVKYSLDGKRFRAYMEYGRNKVCCDSIFLIDYEWSRLLLIPLSATWKKKMRETTAAPNLGPE
;
A
#
# COMPACT_ATOMS: atom_id res chain seq x y z
N MET A 1 -14.38 7.84 -5.06
CA MET A 1 -13.36 8.90 -5.26
C MET A 1 -12.17 8.61 -4.35
N PRO A 2 -10.92 8.68 -4.84
CA PRO A 2 -9.73 8.48 -4.02
C PRO A 2 -9.65 9.44 -2.85
N LEU A 3 -9.18 8.98 -1.68
CA LEU A 3 -9.12 9.79 -0.46
C LEU A 3 -8.00 10.84 -0.47
N GLY A 4 -7.08 10.77 -1.44
CA GLY A 4 -6.09 11.81 -1.64
C GLY A 4 -4.68 11.49 -1.16
N LEU A 5 -4.31 10.21 -1.15
CA LEU A 5 -2.94 9.83 -0.88
C LEU A 5 -2.01 10.21 -2.05
N GLU A 6 -2.48 10.04 -3.28
CA GLU A 6 -1.73 10.37 -4.50
C GLU A 6 -1.52 11.87 -4.67
N ASP A 7 -2.54 12.67 -4.43
CA ASP A 7 -2.56 14.12 -4.66
C ASP A 7 -2.26 14.97 -3.40
N TYR A 8 -1.72 14.34 -2.36
CA TYR A 8 -1.30 14.97 -1.10
C TYR A 8 -2.43 15.61 -0.26
N ARG A 9 -3.70 15.40 -0.56
CA ARG A 9 -4.81 15.79 0.34
C ARG A 9 -4.69 15.11 1.71
N ILE A 10 -4.15 13.88 1.76
CA ILE A 10 -3.63 13.28 2.98
C ILE A 10 -2.16 13.70 3.10
N PRO A 11 -1.80 14.53 4.09
CA PRO A 11 -0.44 15.07 4.21
C PRO A 11 0.57 13.99 4.60
N SER A 12 1.85 14.26 4.37
CA SER A 12 2.93 13.31 4.70
C SER A 12 3.05 13.03 6.20
N SER A 13 2.67 13.97 7.06
CA SER A 13 2.59 13.79 8.51
C SER A 13 1.57 12.76 8.96
N ALA A 14 0.58 12.46 8.12
CA ALA A 14 -0.43 11.44 8.37
C ALA A 14 0.02 10.01 8.03
N LEU A 15 1.23 9.85 7.50
CA LEU A 15 1.81 8.55 7.21
C LEU A 15 2.90 8.21 8.21
N SER A 16 2.84 7.01 8.77
CA SER A 16 3.85 6.47 9.67
C SER A 16 4.16 5.00 9.34
N ALA A 17 5.31 4.53 9.75
CA ALA A 17 5.73 3.15 9.47
C ALA A 17 6.59 2.60 10.62
N SER A 18 6.65 1.27 10.73
CA SER A 18 7.50 0.57 11.69
C SER A 18 8.98 0.88 11.54
N SER A 19 9.43 1.04 10.30
CA SER A 19 10.82 1.33 9.95
C SER A 19 10.92 1.86 8.52
N SER A 20 12.07 2.42 8.18
CA SER A 20 12.43 2.80 6.82
C SER A 20 13.85 2.36 6.53
N TRP A 21 14.12 1.98 5.29
CA TRP A 21 15.47 1.59 4.86
C TRP A 21 16.48 2.72 5.11
N ASN A 22 16.11 3.93 4.72
CA ASN A 22 16.81 5.18 5.02
C ASN A 22 15.85 6.36 4.81
N ASN A 23 16.35 7.58 4.95
CA ASN A 23 15.54 8.80 4.81
C ASN A 23 14.93 9.00 3.41
N ALA A 24 15.51 8.40 2.36
CA ALA A 24 14.97 8.47 1.00
C ALA A 24 13.75 7.56 0.79
N HIS A 25 13.50 6.62 1.69
CA HIS A 25 12.48 5.57 1.60
C HIS A 25 11.46 5.66 2.76
N GLY A 26 11.17 6.86 3.23
CA GLY A 26 10.26 7.10 4.34
C GLY A 26 8.79 6.80 4.03
N PRO A 27 7.92 6.75 5.06
CA PRO A 27 6.49 6.48 4.88
C PRO A 27 5.78 7.51 4.00
N ASP A 28 6.25 8.74 3.95
CA ASP A 28 5.75 9.79 3.06
C ASP A 28 5.87 9.45 1.57
N ARG A 29 6.70 8.45 1.23
CA ARG A 29 6.86 7.92 -0.12
C ARG A 29 5.87 6.80 -0.47
N ALA A 30 5.00 6.40 0.44
CA ALA A 30 3.98 5.37 0.22
C ALA A 30 2.76 5.94 -0.52
N ARG A 31 2.97 6.44 -1.73
CA ARG A 31 1.93 7.02 -2.58
C ARG A 31 1.95 6.34 -3.94
N ILE A 32 0.76 6.11 -4.50
CA ILE A 32 0.63 5.55 -5.86
C ILE A 32 1.18 6.56 -6.86
N ASN A 33 1.75 6.04 -7.94
CA ASN A 33 2.30 6.80 -9.06
C ASN A 33 3.42 7.80 -8.69
N LEU A 34 3.98 7.67 -7.49
CA LEU A 34 5.05 8.57 -7.05
C LEU A 34 6.38 8.19 -7.70
N PRO A 35 6.98 9.06 -8.53
CA PRO A 35 8.28 8.79 -9.13
C PRO A 35 9.40 8.94 -8.10
N ASN A 36 10.54 8.30 -8.38
CA ASN A 36 11.81 8.64 -7.74
C ASN A 36 12.31 10.00 -8.24
N GLY A 37 13.08 10.71 -7.42
CA GLY A 37 13.67 11.99 -7.79
C GLY A 37 14.22 12.73 -6.58
N HIS A 38 15.10 13.71 -6.84
CA HIS A 38 15.71 14.56 -5.81
C HIS A 38 16.33 13.76 -4.64
N GLY A 39 16.98 12.62 -4.96
CA GLY A 39 17.59 11.75 -3.95
C GLY A 39 16.59 10.92 -3.13
N ARG A 40 15.31 10.85 -3.56
CA ARG A 40 14.26 10.10 -2.86
C ARG A 40 13.67 9.01 -3.74
N ALA A 41 13.36 7.87 -3.13
CA ALA A 41 12.75 6.72 -3.81
C ALA A 41 11.29 6.97 -4.18
N GLY A 42 10.79 6.25 -5.18
CA GLY A 42 9.38 6.23 -5.56
C GLY A 42 8.50 5.32 -4.71
N ALA A 43 8.95 4.94 -3.52
CA ALA A 43 8.18 4.08 -2.61
C ALA A 43 8.71 4.16 -1.16
N TRP A 44 7.85 3.81 -0.22
CA TRP A 44 8.31 3.40 1.11
C TRP A 44 8.96 2.02 1.05
N VAL A 45 10.08 1.86 1.74
CA VAL A 45 10.78 0.58 1.87
C VAL A 45 11.13 0.36 3.34
N ALA A 46 10.61 -0.70 3.93
CA ALA A 46 10.93 -1.09 5.29
C ALA A 46 12.41 -1.52 5.43
N ARG A 47 12.99 -1.29 6.59
CA ARG A 47 14.37 -1.74 6.89
C ARG A 47 14.49 -3.25 6.91
N GLY A 48 13.49 -3.94 7.46
CA GLY A 48 13.46 -5.40 7.61
C GLY A 48 12.49 -6.07 6.64
N ARG A 49 12.83 -7.31 6.23
CA ARG A 49 11.97 -8.15 5.39
C ARG A 49 11.31 -9.22 6.26
N ASN A 50 10.41 -8.79 7.14
CA ASN A 50 9.71 -9.69 8.06
C ASN A 50 8.25 -9.25 8.25
N ALA A 51 7.45 -10.08 8.89
CA ALA A 51 6.03 -9.86 9.13
C ALA A 51 5.73 -8.81 10.23
N HIS A 52 6.74 -8.20 10.84
CA HIS A 52 6.58 -7.18 11.88
C HIS A 52 6.61 -5.76 11.34
N GLN A 53 6.73 -5.61 10.02
CA GLN A 53 6.68 -4.30 9.39
C GLN A 53 5.24 -3.84 9.22
N TRP A 54 5.02 -2.54 9.29
CA TRP A 54 3.71 -1.95 9.05
C TRP A 54 3.84 -0.54 8.46
N LEU A 55 2.85 -0.16 7.70
CA LEU A 55 2.60 1.19 7.20
C LEU A 55 1.22 1.63 7.68
N GLN A 56 1.13 2.80 8.28
CA GLN A 56 -0.13 3.37 8.76
C GLN A 56 -0.43 4.67 8.02
N VAL A 57 -1.68 4.82 7.65
CA VAL A 57 -2.25 6.06 7.10
C VAL A 57 -3.32 6.56 8.05
N GLU A 58 -3.19 7.78 8.52
CA GLU A 58 -4.23 8.52 9.25
C GLU A 58 -5.07 9.30 8.24
N LEU A 59 -6.39 9.10 8.29
CA LEU A 59 -7.31 9.72 7.32
C LEU A 59 -7.76 11.11 7.77
N CYS A 60 -7.27 11.62 8.91
CA CYS A 60 -7.59 12.90 9.52
C CYS A 60 -9.05 13.05 9.97
N ARG A 61 -9.94 12.21 9.48
CA ARG A 61 -11.37 12.11 9.85
C ARG A 61 -11.87 10.70 9.56
N PRO A 62 -12.93 10.24 10.24
CA PRO A 62 -13.59 8.98 9.87
C PRO A 62 -14.06 9.03 8.41
N ALA A 63 -13.77 7.99 7.67
CA ALA A 63 -14.16 7.86 6.27
C ALA A 63 -14.50 6.40 5.95
N LYS A 64 -15.47 6.23 5.06
CA LYS A 64 -15.80 4.91 4.52
C LYS A 64 -14.75 4.53 3.47
N ILE A 65 -14.01 3.47 3.73
CA ILE A 65 -13.05 2.91 2.80
C ILE A 65 -13.72 1.81 2.00
N THR A 66 -13.74 1.95 0.69
CA THR A 66 -14.33 0.97 -0.23
C THR A 66 -13.28 0.13 -0.94
N GLY A 67 -12.01 0.53 -0.85
CA GLY A 67 -10.92 -0.23 -1.45
C GLY A 67 -9.55 0.33 -1.07
N VAL A 68 -8.55 -0.53 -1.17
CA VAL A 68 -7.13 -0.18 -1.01
C VAL A 68 -6.40 -0.64 -2.25
N ALA A 69 -5.61 0.25 -2.85
CA ALA A 69 -4.72 -0.06 -3.94
C ALA A 69 -3.26 0.02 -3.49
N THR A 70 -2.46 -0.93 -3.91
CA THR A 70 -1.01 -0.95 -3.68
C THR A 70 -0.25 -1.04 -4.99
N GLN A 71 0.95 -0.51 -5.01
CA GLN A 71 1.80 -0.49 -6.19
C GLN A 71 3.24 -0.82 -5.78
N GLY A 72 3.97 -1.50 -6.66
CA GLY A 72 5.39 -1.73 -6.50
C GLY A 72 6.20 -0.43 -6.67
N ARG A 73 7.46 -0.49 -6.28
CA ARG A 73 8.40 0.61 -6.40
C ARG A 73 8.61 1.02 -7.87
N HIS A 74 8.63 2.32 -8.14
CA HIS A 74 8.74 2.88 -9.49
C HIS A 74 10.08 2.53 -10.18
N ASP A 75 11.18 2.66 -9.46
CA ASP A 75 12.56 2.57 -9.98
C ASP A 75 13.25 1.23 -9.70
N ALA A 76 12.53 0.25 -9.17
CA ALA A 76 13.05 -1.10 -8.91
C ALA A 76 11.93 -2.15 -8.94
N HIS A 77 12.28 -3.37 -9.29
CA HIS A 77 11.35 -4.51 -9.27
C HIS A 77 11.13 -5.02 -7.84
N GLN A 78 10.50 -4.19 -7.01
CA GLN A 78 10.26 -4.45 -5.60
C GLN A 78 8.82 -4.11 -5.24
N TRP A 79 8.12 -5.03 -4.61
CA TRP A 79 6.76 -4.83 -4.09
C TRP A 79 6.49 -5.75 -2.90
N VAL A 80 5.46 -5.43 -2.12
CA VAL A 80 4.97 -6.30 -1.06
C VAL A 80 4.04 -7.32 -1.69
N THR A 81 4.33 -8.61 -1.51
CA THR A 81 3.58 -9.70 -2.13
C THR A 81 2.30 -10.04 -1.39
N THR A 82 2.33 -9.99 -0.06
CA THR A 82 1.16 -10.29 0.79
C THR A 82 1.14 -9.36 2.00
N TYR A 83 -0.06 -8.93 2.38
CA TYR A 83 -0.27 -8.11 3.57
C TYR A 83 -1.67 -8.32 4.14
N THR A 84 -1.85 -7.96 5.41
CA THR A 84 -3.16 -7.84 6.04
C THR A 84 -3.49 -6.38 6.26
N VAL A 85 -4.79 -6.07 6.27
CA VAL A 85 -5.29 -4.74 6.57
C VAL A 85 -5.86 -4.75 7.97
N LYS A 86 -5.50 -3.74 8.75
CA LYS A 86 -6.16 -3.44 10.01
C LYS A 86 -6.68 -2.02 10.00
N TYR A 87 -7.71 -1.76 10.74
CA TYR A 87 -8.36 -0.46 10.83
C TYR A 87 -8.67 -0.08 12.27
N SER A 88 -8.80 1.21 12.51
CA SER A 88 -9.11 1.78 13.81
C SER A 88 -9.87 3.09 13.66
N LEU A 89 -10.74 3.41 14.61
CA LEU A 89 -11.35 4.73 14.77
C LEU A 89 -10.58 5.64 15.74
N ASP A 90 -9.93 5.05 16.74
CA ASP A 90 -9.25 5.79 17.82
C ASP A 90 -7.72 5.80 17.68
N GLY A 91 -7.18 5.03 16.73
CA GLY A 91 -5.73 4.85 16.54
C GLY A 91 -5.02 4.07 17.63
N LYS A 92 -5.76 3.47 18.56
CA LYS A 92 -5.23 2.67 19.67
C LYS A 92 -5.58 1.20 19.52
N ARG A 93 -6.84 0.92 19.15
CA ARG A 93 -7.34 -0.43 18.97
C ARG A 93 -7.52 -0.72 17.48
N PHE A 94 -6.67 -1.58 16.95
CA PHE A 94 -6.73 -2.01 15.56
C PHE A 94 -7.43 -3.36 15.44
N ARG A 95 -8.42 -3.43 14.56
CA ARG A 95 -9.12 -4.66 14.18
C ARG A 95 -8.65 -5.11 12.80
N ALA A 96 -8.42 -6.42 12.65
CA ALA A 96 -8.12 -6.98 11.35
C ALA A 96 -9.36 -6.95 10.44
N TYR A 97 -9.18 -6.57 9.21
CA TYR A 97 -10.22 -6.74 8.19
C TYR A 97 -10.39 -8.24 7.91
N MET A 98 -11.61 -8.70 8.04
CA MET A 98 -11.96 -10.11 7.88
C MET A 98 -12.90 -10.29 6.68
N GLU A 99 -12.71 -11.35 5.95
CA GLU A 99 -13.59 -11.78 4.88
C GLU A 99 -13.95 -13.24 5.13
N TYR A 100 -15.24 -13.57 5.11
CA TYR A 100 -15.75 -14.91 5.44
C TYR A 100 -15.23 -15.47 6.77
N GLY A 101 -15.14 -14.61 7.79
CA GLY A 101 -14.70 -15.00 9.15
C GLY A 101 -13.19 -15.26 9.31
N ARG A 102 -12.37 -14.95 8.31
CA ARG A 102 -10.90 -15.10 8.32
C ARG A 102 -10.23 -13.78 8.03
N ASN A 103 -9.03 -13.57 8.59
CA ASN A 103 -8.22 -12.42 8.22
C ASN A 103 -7.99 -12.40 6.72
N LYS A 104 -8.39 -11.32 6.06
CA LYS A 104 -8.13 -11.16 4.63
C LYS A 104 -6.64 -10.99 4.40
N VAL A 105 -6.05 -11.89 3.65
CA VAL A 105 -4.71 -11.76 3.10
C VAL A 105 -4.84 -11.17 1.71
N CYS A 106 -4.24 -10.02 1.50
CA CYS A 106 -4.23 -9.34 0.22
C CYS A 106 -2.98 -9.70 -0.55
N CYS A 107 -3.18 -10.25 -1.74
CA CYS A 107 -2.13 -10.57 -2.70
C CYS A 107 -2.41 -9.74 -3.95
N ASP A 108 -1.57 -8.79 -4.26
CA ASP A 108 -1.68 -7.91 -5.43
C ASP A 108 -2.93 -7.01 -5.56
N SER A 109 -2.65 -5.79 -5.79
CA SER A 109 -3.29 -4.67 -6.45
C SER A 109 -4.53 -4.03 -5.82
N ILE A 110 -5.71 -4.54 -5.88
CA ILE A 110 -6.92 -3.83 -5.43
C ILE A 110 -7.86 -4.80 -4.74
N PHE A 111 -8.35 -4.45 -3.55
CA PHE A 111 -9.45 -5.15 -2.91
C PHE A 111 -10.46 -4.16 -2.36
N LEU A 112 -11.71 -4.56 -2.35
CA LEU A 112 -12.84 -3.72 -1.93
C LEU A 112 -13.15 -3.97 -0.46
N ILE A 113 -13.40 -2.90 0.27
CA ILE A 113 -13.72 -2.92 1.69
C ILE A 113 -14.84 -1.91 1.95
N ASP A 114 -15.82 -2.27 2.75
CA ASP A 114 -16.98 -1.45 3.00
C ASP A 114 -17.18 -1.16 4.50
N TYR A 115 -16.32 -0.30 5.07
CA TYR A 115 -16.38 0.13 6.47
C TYR A 115 -15.89 1.57 6.68
N GLU A 116 -16.34 2.20 7.76
CA GLU A 116 -15.86 3.55 8.17
C GLU A 116 -14.65 3.45 9.11
N TRP A 117 -13.57 4.12 8.75
CA TRP A 117 -12.32 4.14 9.54
C TRP A 117 -11.71 5.52 9.60
N SER A 118 -10.88 5.77 10.62
CA SER A 118 -10.02 6.95 10.68
C SER A 118 -8.54 6.61 10.45
N ARG A 119 -8.15 5.36 10.61
CA ARG A 119 -6.77 4.90 10.42
C ARG A 119 -6.74 3.54 9.75
N LEU A 120 -5.85 3.42 8.78
CA LEU A 120 -5.58 2.19 8.05
C LEU A 120 -4.15 1.74 8.34
N LEU A 121 -4.00 0.48 8.68
CA LEU A 121 -2.71 -0.15 8.94
C LEU A 121 -2.52 -1.33 7.98
N LEU A 122 -1.49 -1.27 7.16
CA LEU A 122 -1.07 -2.36 6.30
C LEU A 122 0.08 -3.11 6.95
N ILE A 123 -0.10 -4.40 7.20
CA ILE A 123 0.91 -5.27 7.79
C ILE A 123 1.33 -6.31 6.74
N PRO A 124 2.51 -6.21 6.15
CA PRO A 124 3.03 -7.24 5.27
C PRO A 124 3.18 -8.56 6.01
N LEU A 125 2.66 -9.64 5.46
CA LEU A 125 2.85 -10.99 5.98
C LEU A 125 4.16 -11.61 5.49
N SER A 126 4.61 -11.18 4.33
CA SER A 126 5.93 -11.53 3.81
C SER A 126 6.45 -10.41 2.92
N ALA A 127 7.63 -9.90 3.22
CA ALA A 127 8.35 -8.98 2.35
C ALA A 127 9.28 -9.81 1.45
N THR A 128 8.72 -10.59 0.53
CA THR A 128 9.50 -11.21 -0.52
C THR A 128 9.58 -10.26 -1.70
N TRP A 129 10.75 -9.71 -1.93
CA TRP A 129 11.06 -8.91 -3.10
C TRP A 129 11.22 -9.84 -4.30
N LYS A 130 10.16 -10.02 -5.10
CA LYS A 130 10.23 -10.76 -6.36
C LYS A 130 10.24 -9.79 -7.53
N LYS A 131 11.03 -10.13 -8.54
CA LYS A 131 11.07 -9.43 -9.81
C LYS A 131 9.83 -9.84 -10.61
N LYS A 132 8.87 -8.93 -10.80
CA LYS A 132 7.74 -9.16 -11.72
C LYS A 132 8.27 -8.95 -13.14
N MET A 133 8.29 -10.00 -13.95
CA MET A 133 8.36 -9.81 -15.39
C MET A 133 7.07 -9.15 -15.85
N ARG A 134 7.17 -8.09 -16.67
CA ARG A 134 6.01 -7.56 -17.37
C ARG A 134 5.53 -8.67 -18.31
N GLU A 135 4.37 -9.23 -18.04
CA GLU A 135 3.62 -9.88 -19.09
C GLU A 135 3.13 -8.76 -20.02
N THR A 136 3.80 -8.62 -21.13
CA THR A 136 3.29 -7.87 -22.27
C THR A 136 2.14 -8.70 -22.81
N THR A 137 0.92 -8.39 -22.45
CA THR A 137 -0.26 -8.86 -23.18
C THR A 137 -0.14 -8.26 -24.58
N ALA A 138 0.34 -9.08 -25.50
CA ALA A 138 0.20 -8.79 -26.92
C ALA A 138 -1.29 -8.70 -27.22
N ALA A 139 -1.73 -7.56 -27.71
CA ALA A 139 -3.07 -7.42 -28.25
C ALA A 139 -3.28 -8.48 -29.35
N PRO A 140 -4.45 -9.12 -29.41
CA PRO A 140 -4.75 -10.04 -30.50
C PRO A 140 -4.71 -9.23 -31.81
N ASN A 141 -3.87 -9.71 -32.72
CA ASN A 141 -3.82 -9.24 -34.10
C ASN A 141 -5.18 -9.57 -34.74
N LEU A 142 -6.05 -8.56 -34.86
CA LEU A 142 -7.18 -8.64 -35.77
C LEU A 142 -6.60 -8.44 -37.17
N GLY A 143 -6.41 -9.57 -37.87
CA GLY A 143 -6.08 -9.58 -39.29
C GLY A 143 -7.22 -8.94 -40.09
N PRO A 144 -6.89 -8.34 -41.25
CA PRO A 144 -7.92 -7.75 -42.13
C PRO A 144 -8.74 -8.87 -42.78
N GLU A 145 -10.06 -8.66 -42.80
CA GLU A 145 -10.98 -9.30 -43.77
C GLU A 145 -10.80 -8.64 -45.13
#